data_c97a12bfd4214f2c19f203c54e1f62fb
#
_entry.id   c97a12bfd4214f2c19f203c54e1f62fb
#
_cell.length_a   1.000
_cell.length_b   1.000
_cell.length_c   1.000
_cell.angle_alpha   90.00
_cell.angle_beta   90.00
_cell.angle_gamma   90.00
#
_symmetry.space_group_name_H-M   'P 1'
#
loop_
_entity.id
_entity.type
_entity.pdbx_description
1 polymer ?
#
loop_
_entity_poly.entity_id
_entity_poly.type
_entity_poly.pdbx_seq_one_letter_code
_entity_poly.pdbx_strand_id
1 'polypeptide(L)'
;MERGREMTENSYNTPCGCIHYFVNIIDKQKITLVFLPGLTADHRLFEKQTEYFEKKQNVFVWDAPSHALSRPFTNNYSLSDMAEWLYEILVKEEIYNPIIIGQSMGGYLAQMYMELYPDKIKGFISIDSAPLQKSYMTAMEIWLLERAEPLYKIYPWKALLRAGSRGCAETDYGQNLMRKMMMSYNPDHKEYARLVADREKAKDILKRVNYYRFTGYALQFRQEPSGSDYIEKAEVYYRTQIVYGFSIAKCIEAPHD
;
A
#
# COMPACT_ATOMS: atom_id res chain seq x y z
N MET A 1 5.71 -1.66 -34.60
CA MET A 1 5.11 -2.05 -33.29
C MET A 1 6.27 -2.29 -32.35
N GLU A 2 6.61 -1.31 -31.49
CA GLU A 2 7.58 -1.52 -30.43
C GLU A 2 6.95 -2.50 -29.43
N ARG A 3 7.66 -3.61 -29.16
CA ARG A 3 7.30 -4.49 -28.05
C ARG A 3 7.41 -3.65 -26.78
N GLY A 4 6.31 -3.44 -26.08
CA GLY A 4 6.35 -2.85 -24.76
C GLY A 4 7.37 -3.63 -23.93
N ARG A 5 8.26 -2.92 -23.25
CA ARG A 5 9.18 -3.57 -22.32
C ARG A 5 8.35 -4.18 -21.22
N GLU A 6 8.54 -5.47 -20.98
CA GLU A 6 7.95 -6.16 -19.85
C GLU A 6 8.51 -5.59 -18.52
N MET A 7 7.74 -5.68 -17.45
CA MET A 7 8.20 -5.33 -16.11
C MET A 7 9.48 -6.09 -15.77
N THR A 8 10.52 -5.38 -15.37
CA THR A 8 11.80 -5.95 -14.96
C THR A 8 11.80 -6.14 -13.45
N GLU A 9 12.09 -7.36 -12.99
CA GLU A 9 12.31 -7.65 -11.58
C GLU A 9 13.68 -7.15 -11.15
N ASN A 10 13.73 -6.39 -10.05
CA ASN A 10 14.93 -5.88 -9.42
C ASN A 10 14.87 -6.13 -7.92
N SER A 11 15.99 -5.89 -7.23
CA SER A 11 16.05 -6.02 -5.78
C SER A 11 16.89 -4.93 -5.12
N TYR A 12 16.60 -4.74 -3.82
CA TYR A 12 17.29 -3.77 -2.97
C TYR A 12 17.60 -4.41 -1.61
N ASN A 13 18.87 -4.42 -1.23
CA ASN A 13 19.32 -4.98 0.04
C ASN A 13 19.20 -3.95 1.16
N THR A 14 18.56 -4.34 2.25
CA THR A 14 18.47 -3.60 3.50
C THR A 14 19.18 -4.36 4.63
N PRO A 15 19.42 -3.75 5.78
CA PRO A 15 19.92 -4.48 6.94
C PRO A 15 18.99 -5.60 7.44
N CYS A 16 17.71 -5.54 7.07
CA CYS A 16 16.66 -6.46 7.53
C CYS A 16 16.35 -7.58 6.53
N GLY A 17 16.75 -7.44 5.27
CA GLY A 17 16.46 -8.39 4.20
C GLY A 17 16.51 -7.75 2.82
N CYS A 18 16.11 -8.51 1.81
CA CYS A 18 16.12 -8.06 0.43
C CYS A 18 14.70 -7.71 -0.01
N ILE A 19 14.49 -6.50 -0.55
CA ILE A 19 13.21 -6.04 -1.10
C ILE A 19 13.21 -6.32 -2.60
N HIS A 20 12.20 -7.02 -3.09
CA HIS A 20 11.95 -7.26 -4.50
C HIS A 20 10.91 -6.28 -5.04
N TYR A 21 11.14 -5.78 -6.24
CA TYR A 21 10.23 -4.86 -6.91
C TYR A 21 10.32 -5.04 -8.43
N PHE A 22 9.30 -4.55 -9.10
CA PHE A 22 9.14 -4.64 -10.54
C PHE A 22 9.00 -3.24 -11.11
N VAL A 23 9.74 -2.94 -12.16
CA VAL A 23 9.77 -1.62 -12.75
C VAL A 23 9.76 -1.69 -14.27
N ASN A 24 9.02 -0.78 -14.91
CA ASN A 24 9.05 -0.54 -16.34
C ASN A 24 9.12 0.97 -16.59
N ILE A 25 10.28 1.43 -17.05
CA ILE A 25 10.52 2.83 -17.43
C ILE A 25 10.52 2.90 -18.95
N ILE A 26 9.42 3.37 -19.51
CA ILE A 26 9.27 3.52 -20.96
C ILE A 26 9.79 4.87 -21.48
N ASP A 27 9.74 5.90 -20.63
CA ASP A 27 10.20 7.25 -20.96
C ASP A 27 10.47 8.02 -19.65
N LYS A 28 11.70 8.52 -19.48
CA LYS A 28 12.10 9.29 -18.28
C LYS A 28 11.31 10.60 -18.08
N GLN A 29 10.65 11.11 -19.11
CA GLN A 29 9.83 12.32 -19.02
C GLN A 29 8.40 12.05 -18.57
N LYS A 30 7.97 10.78 -18.60
CA LYS A 30 6.65 10.38 -18.15
C LYS A 30 6.60 10.23 -16.62
N ILE A 31 5.40 10.44 -16.10
CA ILE A 31 5.13 10.20 -14.67
C ILE A 31 5.25 8.70 -14.39
N THR A 32 5.86 8.38 -13.27
CA THR A 32 5.87 7.00 -12.75
C THR A 32 4.71 6.80 -11.77
N LEU A 33 3.94 5.74 -12.02
CA LEU A 33 2.91 5.24 -11.11
C LEU A 33 3.56 4.21 -10.18
N VAL A 34 3.56 4.49 -8.89
CA VAL A 34 4.13 3.64 -7.84
C VAL A 34 3.01 2.95 -7.09
N PHE A 35 2.87 1.64 -7.25
CA PHE A 35 1.83 0.83 -6.61
C PHE A 35 2.37 0.16 -5.34
N LEU A 36 1.69 0.41 -4.22
CA LEU A 36 2.04 -0.13 -2.91
C LEU A 36 0.91 -1.02 -2.39
N PRO A 37 1.08 -2.36 -2.44
CA PRO A 37 0.10 -3.31 -1.94
C PRO A 37 -0.13 -3.20 -0.43
N GLY A 38 -1.29 -3.67 0.00
CA GLY A 38 -1.64 -3.76 1.40
C GLY A 38 -1.00 -4.94 2.14
N LEU A 39 -1.34 -5.04 3.42
CA LEU A 39 -0.88 -6.12 4.29
C LEU A 39 -1.30 -7.48 3.73
N THR A 40 -0.38 -8.44 3.71
CA THR A 40 -0.54 -9.80 3.17
C THR A 40 -0.76 -9.91 1.65
N ALA A 41 -0.84 -8.79 0.96
CA ALA A 41 -0.86 -8.71 -0.49
C ALA A 41 0.56 -8.53 -1.06
N ASP A 42 0.72 -8.70 -2.35
CA ASP A 42 1.97 -8.54 -3.09
C ASP A 42 1.75 -7.84 -4.43
N HIS A 43 2.80 -7.72 -5.26
CA HIS A 43 2.73 -7.04 -6.56
C HIS A 43 1.54 -7.48 -7.42
N ARG A 44 1.07 -8.72 -7.29
CA ARG A 44 -0.07 -9.26 -8.06
C ARG A 44 -1.41 -8.58 -7.75
N LEU A 45 -1.51 -7.88 -6.61
CA LEU A 45 -2.72 -7.10 -6.28
C LEU A 45 -3.05 -6.10 -7.40
N PHE A 46 -2.02 -5.54 -8.02
CA PHE A 46 -2.13 -4.52 -9.05
C PHE A 46 -1.87 -5.06 -10.47
N GLU A 47 -1.95 -6.39 -10.69
CA GLU A 47 -1.59 -7.00 -11.99
C GLU A 47 -2.36 -6.39 -13.18
N LYS A 48 -3.66 -6.11 -13.02
CA LYS A 48 -4.47 -5.50 -14.09
C LYS A 48 -4.12 -4.03 -14.32
N GLN A 49 -3.80 -3.30 -13.26
CA GLN A 49 -3.41 -1.89 -13.34
C GLN A 49 -2.01 -1.77 -13.97
N THR A 50 -1.08 -2.59 -13.54
CA THR A 50 0.28 -2.61 -14.12
C THR A 50 0.23 -2.99 -15.60
N GLU A 51 -0.49 -4.05 -15.98
CA GLU A 51 -0.70 -4.45 -17.38
C GLU A 51 -1.31 -3.34 -18.25
N TYR A 52 -2.28 -2.58 -17.70
CA TYR A 52 -2.91 -1.49 -18.41
C TYR A 52 -1.98 -0.28 -18.60
N PHE A 53 -1.22 0.07 -17.54
CA PHE A 53 -0.42 1.29 -17.53
C PHE A 53 0.99 1.09 -18.10
N GLU A 54 1.58 -0.10 -18.07
CA GLU A 54 2.96 -0.36 -18.50
C GLU A 54 3.25 0.06 -19.96
N LYS A 55 2.21 0.16 -20.80
CA LYS A 55 2.31 0.62 -22.20
C LYS A 55 2.12 2.13 -22.35
N LYS A 56 1.73 2.83 -21.31
CA LYS A 56 1.31 4.23 -21.35
C LYS A 56 2.14 5.14 -20.45
N GLN A 57 2.52 4.65 -19.28
CA GLN A 57 3.24 5.35 -18.23
C GLN A 57 4.39 4.48 -17.70
N ASN A 58 5.30 5.10 -16.97
CA ASN A 58 6.24 4.34 -16.16
C ASN A 58 5.49 3.71 -15.00
N VAL A 59 5.87 2.48 -14.66
CA VAL A 59 5.21 1.70 -13.61
C VAL A 59 6.25 1.12 -12.67
N PHE A 60 5.96 1.19 -11.40
CA PHE A 60 6.69 0.55 -10.33
C PHE A 60 5.70 -0.16 -9.41
N VAL A 61 6.01 -1.38 -9.01
CA VAL A 61 5.28 -2.10 -7.96
C VAL A 61 6.28 -2.95 -7.18
N TRP A 62 6.09 -3.10 -5.88
CA TRP A 62 6.98 -3.89 -5.04
C TRP A 62 6.27 -5.00 -4.28
N ASP A 63 7.05 -5.95 -3.81
CA ASP A 63 6.69 -6.78 -2.68
C ASP A 63 7.21 -6.11 -1.42
N ALA A 64 6.32 -5.64 -0.56
CA ALA A 64 6.72 -4.95 0.65
C ALA A 64 7.61 -5.84 1.54
N PRO A 65 8.46 -5.30 2.41
CA PRO A 65 9.22 -6.07 3.39
C PRO A 65 8.38 -7.13 4.09
N SER A 66 8.87 -8.35 4.21
CA SER A 66 8.17 -9.53 4.74
C SER A 66 7.00 -10.05 3.88
N HIS A 67 6.88 -9.63 2.63
CA HIS A 67 5.85 -10.10 1.70
C HIS A 67 6.47 -10.84 0.50
N ALA A 68 5.76 -11.84 0.00
CA ALA A 68 6.08 -12.62 -1.20
C ALA A 68 7.58 -12.84 -1.44
N LEU A 69 8.15 -12.27 -2.51
CA LEU A 69 9.57 -12.41 -2.86
C LEU A 69 10.51 -11.67 -1.90
N SER A 70 10.02 -10.65 -1.19
CA SER A 70 10.78 -9.94 -0.15
C SER A 70 10.81 -10.71 1.17
N ARG A 71 10.96 -12.02 1.10
CA ARG A 71 11.10 -12.94 2.23
C ARG A 71 12.30 -13.86 2.00
N PRO A 72 13.03 -14.27 3.08
CA PRO A 72 12.80 -13.89 4.49
C PRO A 72 13.22 -12.46 4.80
N PHE A 73 12.57 -11.88 5.81
CA PHE A 73 12.86 -10.52 6.28
C PHE A 73 12.79 -10.48 7.81
N THR A 74 13.69 -9.76 8.47
CA THR A 74 13.61 -9.60 9.93
C THR A 74 12.52 -8.59 10.28
N ASN A 75 11.76 -8.81 11.35
CA ASN A 75 10.63 -7.94 11.71
C ASN A 75 11.04 -6.74 12.59
N ASN A 76 12.30 -6.33 12.54
CA ASN A 76 12.79 -5.21 13.36
C ASN A 76 12.92 -3.95 12.50
N TYR A 77 11.81 -3.50 11.92
CA TYR A 77 11.72 -2.30 11.12
C TYR A 77 10.34 -1.62 11.28
N SER A 78 10.36 -0.32 11.15
CA SER A 78 9.19 0.55 11.27
C SER A 78 8.58 0.90 9.91
N LEU A 79 7.45 1.60 9.92
CA LEU A 79 6.86 2.17 8.71
C LEU A 79 7.76 3.29 8.12
N SER A 80 8.50 4.00 8.99
CA SER A 80 9.49 4.98 8.57
C SER A 80 10.63 4.35 7.81
N ASP A 81 11.19 3.23 8.30
CA ASP A 81 12.25 2.50 7.59
C ASP A 81 11.77 2.03 6.21
N MET A 82 10.52 1.55 6.13
CA MET A 82 9.94 1.17 4.83
C MET A 82 9.84 2.35 3.86
N ALA A 83 9.49 3.54 4.37
CA ALA A 83 9.39 4.75 3.54
C ALA A 83 10.77 5.24 3.10
N GLU A 84 11.79 5.12 3.95
CA GLU A 84 13.19 5.42 3.62
C GLU A 84 13.70 4.46 2.54
N TRP A 85 13.51 3.16 2.68
CA TRP A 85 13.91 2.18 1.67
C TRP A 85 13.16 2.40 0.34
N LEU A 86 11.88 2.74 0.39
CA LEU A 86 11.14 3.08 -0.83
C LEU A 86 11.75 4.30 -1.51
N TYR A 87 12.10 5.35 -0.76
CA TYR A 87 12.76 6.53 -1.30
C TYR A 87 14.12 6.18 -1.95
N GLU A 88 14.93 5.39 -1.27
CA GLU A 88 16.24 4.96 -1.78
C GLU A 88 16.11 4.12 -3.06
N ILE A 89 15.13 3.22 -3.12
CA ILE A 89 14.81 2.44 -4.33
C ILE A 89 14.38 3.37 -5.47
N LEU A 90 13.48 4.31 -5.21
CA LEU A 90 13.02 5.25 -6.23
C LEU A 90 14.16 6.13 -6.77
N VAL A 91 15.05 6.58 -5.89
CA VAL A 91 16.29 7.32 -6.30
C VAL A 91 17.20 6.44 -7.15
N LYS A 92 17.42 5.18 -6.75
CA LYS A 92 18.23 4.21 -7.50
C LYS A 92 17.69 3.98 -8.93
N GLU A 93 16.36 3.94 -9.08
CA GLU A 93 15.68 3.76 -10.37
C GLU A 93 15.47 5.09 -11.13
N GLU A 94 16.03 6.20 -10.62
CA GLU A 94 15.86 7.55 -11.20
C GLU A 94 14.39 7.98 -11.32
N ILE A 95 13.54 7.54 -10.37
CA ILE A 95 12.12 7.88 -10.30
C ILE A 95 11.95 9.10 -9.41
N TYR A 96 11.61 10.22 -10.01
CA TYR A 96 11.42 11.49 -9.31
C TYR A 96 9.96 11.94 -9.37
N ASN A 97 9.44 12.43 -8.26
CA ASN A 97 8.08 12.97 -8.14
C ASN A 97 7.01 12.02 -8.69
N PRO A 98 6.92 10.75 -8.22
CA PRO A 98 5.92 9.80 -8.67
C PRO A 98 4.50 10.19 -8.23
N ILE A 99 3.50 9.53 -8.81
CA ILE A 99 2.18 9.37 -8.20
C ILE A 99 2.19 8.04 -7.45
N ILE A 100 1.97 8.08 -6.14
CA ILE A 100 1.95 6.89 -5.29
C ILE A 100 0.52 6.43 -5.08
N ILE A 101 0.25 5.16 -5.39
CA ILE A 101 -1.05 4.51 -5.26
C ILE A 101 -0.90 3.45 -4.16
N GLY A 102 -1.48 3.70 -2.99
CA GLY A 102 -1.37 2.82 -1.85
C GLY A 102 -2.71 2.21 -1.44
N GLN A 103 -2.76 0.89 -1.32
CA GLN A 103 -3.91 0.17 -0.83
C GLN A 103 -3.69 -0.26 0.62
N SER A 104 -4.64 0.03 1.53
CA SER A 104 -4.59 -0.37 2.94
C SER A 104 -3.25 0.02 3.59
N MET A 105 -2.43 -0.93 4.04
CA MET A 105 -1.07 -0.68 4.58
C MET A 105 -0.18 0.11 3.60
N GLY A 106 -0.31 -0.14 2.29
CA GLY A 106 0.41 0.63 1.27
C GLY A 106 0.02 2.11 1.26
N GLY A 107 -1.22 2.43 1.62
CA GLY A 107 -1.67 3.81 1.81
C GLY A 107 -1.09 4.46 3.06
N TYR A 108 -0.90 3.71 4.15
CA TYR A 108 -0.16 4.22 5.32
C TYR A 108 1.29 4.51 4.99
N LEU A 109 1.91 3.61 4.22
CA LEU A 109 3.29 3.81 3.77
C LEU A 109 3.43 5.03 2.85
N ALA A 110 2.49 5.23 1.93
CA ALA A 110 2.48 6.42 1.07
C ALA A 110 2.34 7.71 1.88
N GLN A 111 1.51 7.71 2.93
CA GLN A 111 1.37 8.85 3.85
C GLN A 111 2.67 9.09 4.63
N MET A 112 3.34 8.03 5.09
CA MET A 112 4.65 8.12 5.72
C MET A 112 5.71 8.69 4.78
N TYR A 113 5.74 8.22 3.55
CA TYR A 113 6.62 8.74 2.50
C TYR A 113 6.39 10.25 2.28
N MET A 114 5.13 10.69 2.21
CA MET A 114 4.79 12.12 2.09
C MET A 114 5.25 12.94 3.28
N GLU A 115 5.21 12.38 4.49
CA GLU A 115 5.67 13.06 5.70
C GLU A 115 7.19 13.25 5.69
N LEU A 116 7.93 12.22 5.31
CA LEU A 116 9.40 12.27 5.27
C LEU A 116 9.93 13.03 4.06
N TYR A 117 9.24 12.94 2.92
CA TYR A 117 9.69 13.49 1.63
C TYR A 117 8.59 14.30 0.92
N PRO A 118 8.10 15.40 1.52
CA PRO A 118 6.93 16.13 1.02
C PRO A 118 7.11 16.70 -0.38
N ASP A 119 8.34 17.04 -0.77
CA ASP A 119 8.67 17.62 -2.08
C ASP A 119 9.11 16.57 -3.12
N LYS A 120 8.99 15.28 -2.78
CA LYS A 120 9.43 14.15 -3.63
C LYS A 120 8.27 13.30 -4.15
N ILE A 121 7.06 13.87 -4.16
CA ILE A 121 5.85 13.20 -4.63
C ILE A 121 4.98 14.19 -5.40
N LYS A 122 4.43 13.76 -6.54
CA LYS A 122 3.53 14.58 -7.37
C LYS A 122 2.06 14.38 -7.01
N GLY A 123 1.70 13.18 -6.60
CA GLY A 123 0.31 12.86 -6.25
C GLY A 123 0.21 11.60 -5.40
N PHE A 124 -0.92 11.47 -4.71
CA PHE A 124 -1.23 10.32 -3.87
C PHE A 124 -2.66 9.83 -4.13
N ILE A 125 -2.80 8.53 -4.32
CA ILE A 125 -4.09 7.85 -4.42
C ILE A 125 -4.19 6.86 -3.27
N SER A 126 -5.18 7.04 -2.40
CA SER A 126 -5.47 6.15 -1.27
C SER A 126 -6.61 5.22 -1.63
N ILE A 127 -6.36 3.92 -1.53
CA ILE A 127 -7.37 2.89 -1.76
C ILE A 127 -7.58 2.16 -0.45
N ASP A 128 -8.79 2.28 0.12
CA ASP A 128 -9.19 1.58 1.35
C ASP A 128 -8.18 1.74 2.50
N SER A 129 -7.67 2.96 2.68
CA SER A 129 -6.75 3.33 3.76
C SER A 129 -7.30 4.49 4.55
N ALA A 130 -7.24 4.39 5.88
CA ALA A 130 -7.55 5.51 6.76
C ALA A 130 -6.39 6.52 6.78
N PRO A 131 -6.64 7.75 7.25
CA PRO A 131 -5.58 8.69 7.56
C PRO A 131 -4.63 8.11 8.61
N LEU A 132 -3.32 8.34 8.43
CA LEU A 132 -2.28 7.93 9.37
C LEU A 132 -2.30 8.87 10.60
N GLN A 133 -3.36 8.79 11.38
CA GLN A 133 -3.59 9.63 12.56
C GLN A 133 -4.17 8.82 13.71
N LYS A 134 -3.69 9.12 14.91
CA LYS A 134 -4.18 8.51 16.15
C LYS A 134 -5.70 8.66 16.36
N SER A 135 -6.28 9.76 15.90
CA SER A 135 -7.72 10.03 16.03
C SER A 135 -8.61 9.09 15.23
N TYR A 136 -8.07 8.38 14.23
CA TYR A 136 -8.80 7.43 13.39
C TYR A 136 -8.69 5.98 13.84
N MET A 137 -7.84 5.70 14.84
CA MET A 137 -7.75 4.39 15.47
C MET A 137 -8.24 4.47 16.90
N THR A 138 -9.20 3.65 17.25
CA THR A 138 -9.68 3.56 18.63
C THR A 138 -8.64 2.81 19.49
N ALA A 139 -8.60 3.15 20.79
CA ALA A 139 -7.76 2.43 21.75
C ALA A 139 -8.07 0.92 21.76
N MET A 140 -9.30 0.54 21.46
CA MET A 140 -9.76 -0.84 21.34
C MET A 140 -9.15 -1.56 20.16
N GLU A 141 -9.14 -0.94 18.97
CA GLU A 141 -8.53 -1.51 17.75
C GLU A 141 -7.04 -1.73 17.93
N ILE A 142 -6.34 -0.77 18.52
CA ILE A 142 -4.92 -0.87 18.85
C ILE A 142 -4.68 -2.03 19.81
N TRP A 143 -5.46 -2.10 20.91
CA TRP A 143 -5.37 -3.14 21.90
C TRP A 143 -5.61 -4.54 21.30
N LEU A 144 -6.59 -4.66 20.36
CA LEU A 144 -6.87 -5.89 19.63
C LEU A 144 -5.70 -6.27 18.70
N LEU A 145 -5.17 -5.32 17.94
CA LEU A 145 -4.02 -5.57 17.05
C LEU A 145 -2.80 -6.05 17.81
N GLU A 146 -2.49 -5.42 18.95
CA GLU A 146 -1.37 -5.83 19.81
C GLU A 146 -1.51 -7.26 20.37
N ARG A 147 -2.72 -7.79 20.45
CA ARG A 147 -3.03 -9.10 21.08
C ARG A 147 -3.53 -10.15 20.10
N ALA A 148 -3.69 -9.81 18.85
CA ALA A 148 -4.23 -10.72 17.83
C ALA A 148 -3.24 -11.83 17.42
N GLU A 149 -1.94 -11.63 17.60
CA GLU A 149 -0.91 -12.59 17.17
C GLU A 149 -1.13 -14.02 17.67
N PRO A 150 -1.41 -14.27 18.99
CA PRO A 150 -1.67 -15.62 19.47
C PRO A 150 -2.91 -16.25 18.82
N LEU A 151 -3.95 -15.46 18.55
CA LEU A 151 -5.18 -15.93 17.93
C LEU A 151 -4.90 -16.36 16.46
N TYR A 152 -4.13 -15.59 15.74
CA TYR A 152 -3.75 -15.96 14.37
C TYR A 152 -2.86 -17.20 14.31
N LYS A 153 -2.05 -17.48 15.33
CA LYS A 153 -1.20 -18.68 15.40
C LYS A 153 -2.00 -19.97 15.62
N ILE A 154 -3.12 -19.89 16.34
CA ILE A 154 -3.94 -21.08 16.68
C ILE A 154 -5.14 -21.25 15.73
N TYR A 155 -5.49 -20.20 14.98
CA TYR A 155 -6.65 -20.25 14.09
C TYR A 155 -6.38 -21.19 12.88
N PRO A 156 -7.32 -22.09 12.52
CA PRO A 156 -7.09 -23.03 11.43
C PRO A 156 -6.78 -22.31 10.11
N TRP A 157 -5.62 -22.62 9.51
CA TRP A 157 -5.12 -21.93 8.31
C TRP A 157 -6.13 -21.86 7.17
N LYS A 158 -6.81 -22.97 6.87
CA LYS A 158 -7.84 -23.02 5.81
C LYS A 158 -9.03 -22.08 6.08
N ALA A 159 -9.41 -21.95 7.36
CA ALA A 159 -10.49 -21.03 7.75
C ALA A 159 -10.02 -19.56 7.66
N LEU A 160 -8.77 -19.29 8.05
CA LEU A 160 -8.15 -17.97 7.93
C LEU A 160 -8.06 -17.52 6.47
N LEU A 161 -7.59 -18.38 5.57
CA LEU A 161 -7.55 -18.11 4.13
C LEU A 161 -8.94 -17.77 3.57
N ARG A 162 -9.96 -18.52 3.99
CA ARG A 162 -11.33 -18.29 3.55
C ARG A 162 -11.89 -16.98 4.07
N ALA A 163 -11.71 -16.71 5.35
CA ALA A 163 -12.19 -15.49 5.99
C ALA A 163 -11.46 -14.26 5.41
N GLY A 164 -10.13 -14.29 5.34
CA GLY A 164 -9.32 -13.19 4.81
C GLY A 164 -9.64 -12.89 3.34
N SER A 165 -9.71 -13.92 2.49
CA SER A 165 -10.02 -13.69 1.08
C SER A 165 -11.41 -13.10 0.84
N ARG A 166 -12.43 -13.52 1.63
CA ARG A 166 -13.79 -12.98 1.55
C ARG A 166 -13.90 -11.58 2.16
N GLY A 167 -13.14 -11.31 3.20
CA GLY A 167 -13.13 -9.99 3.84
C GLY A 167 -12.41 -8.91 3.02
N CYS A 168 -11.50 -9.33 2.12
CA CYS A 168 -10.70 -8.40 1.32
C CYS A 168 -11.23 -8.19 -0.11
N ALA A 169 -12.17 -9.00 -0.58
CA ALA A 169 -12.69 -8.90 -1.96
C ALA A 169 -14.09 -9.46 -2.08
N GLU A 170 -14.92 -8.81 -2.89
CA GLU A 170 -16.29 -9.23 -3.18
C GLU A 170 -16.37 -10.23 -4.33
N THR A 171 -15.56 -10.02 -5.37
CA THR A 171 -15.58 -10.86 -6.57
C THR A 171 -14.81 -12.16 -6.39
N ASP A 172 -15.22 -13.22 -7.07
CA ASP A 172 -14.52 -14.51 -7.08
C ASP A 172 -13.07 -14.36 -7.56
N TYR A 173 -12.84 -13.48 -8.54
CA TYR A 173 -11.48 -13.17 -9.00
C TYR A 173 -10.63 -12.57 -7.88
N GLY A 174 -11.11 -11.53 -7.21
CA GLY A 174 -10.41 -10.88 -6.11
C GLY A 174 -10.16 -11.82 -4.93
N GLN A 175 -11.18 -12.63 -4.55
CA GLN A 175 -11.04 -13.62 -3.48
C GLN A 175 -10.00 -14.71 -3.82
N ASN A 176 -9.98 -15.16 -5.08
CA ASN A 176 -8.99 -16.15 -5.53
C ASN A 176 -7.58 -15.54 -5.57
N LEU A 177 -7.44 -14.29 -6.01
CA LEU A 177 -6.17 -13.57 -6.02
C LEU A 177 -5.65 -13.40 -4.59
N MET A 178 -6.45 -12.88 -3.67
CA MET A 178 -6.09 -12.76 -2.25
C MET A 178 -5.69 -14.09 -1.64
N ARG A 179 -6.43 -15.15 -1.92
CA ARG A 179 -6.10 -16.50 -1.45
C ARG A 179 -4.75 -16.97 -1.95
N LYS A 180 -4.42 -16.73 -3.24
CA LYS A 180 -3.11 -17.07 -3.82
C LYS A 180 -1.98 -16.31 -3.13
N MET A 181 -2.17 -15.00 -2.87
CA MET A 181 -1.18 -14.18 -2.17
C MET A 181 -0.97 -14.66 -0.72
N MET A 182 -2.06 -14.88 0.03
CA MET A 182 -1.99 -15.42 1.39
C MET A 182 -1.34 -16.81 1.45
N MET A 183 -1.56 -17.67 0.46
CA MET A 183 -0.95 -19.01 0.38
C MET A 183 0.57 -18.97 0.27
N SER A 184 1.17 -17.85 -0.11
CA SER A 184 2.63 -17.69 -0.10
C SER A 184 3.25 -17.86 1.31
N TYR A 185 2.44 -17.70 2.38
CA TYR A 185 2.86 -17.91 3.77
C TYR A 185 2.69 -19.36 4.27
N ASN A 186 2.25 -20.28 3.42
CA ASN A 186 2.16 -21.70 3.75
C ASN A 186 3.55 -22.39 3.59
N PRO A 187 3.93 -23.36 4.44
CA PRO A 187 3.15 -23.96 5.51
C PRO A 187 3.24 -23.23 6.86
N ASP A 188 4.17 -22.32 7.06
CA ASP A 188 4.38 -21.66 8.33
C ASP A 188 3.58 -20.36 8.47
N HIS A 189 2.30 -20.50 8.85
CA HIS A 189 1.45 -19.34 9.12
C HIS A 189 1.82 -18.52 10.38
N LYS A 190 2.88 -18.89 11.10
CA LYS A 190 3.41 -18.07 12.21
C LYS A 190 3.99 -16.76 11.70
N GLU A 191 4.61 -16.79 10.53
CA GLU A 191 5.11 -15.58 9.86
C GLU A 191 3.94 -14.66 9.46
N TYR A 192 2.88 -15.22 8.90
CA TYR A 192 1.64 -14.50 8.63
C TYR A 192 1.07 -13.85 9.91
N ALA A 193 1.01 -14.61 11.01
CA ALA A 193 0.50 -14.11 12.29
C ALA A 193 1.35 -12.93 12.83
N ARG A 194 2.67 -13.01 12.71
CA ARG A 194 3.58 -11.92 13.09
C ARG A 194 3.37 -10.68 12.23
N LEU A 195 3.22 -10.88 10.92
CA LEU A 195 3.04 -9.78 9.98
C LEU A 195 1.73 -9.02 10.24
N VAL A 196 0.62 -9.74 10.47
CA VAL A 196 -0.71 -9.14 10.73
C VAL A 196 -0.76 -8.42 12.08
N ALA A 197 -0.03 -8.93 13.08
CA ALA A 197 0.01 -8.38 14.44
C ALA A 197 1.30 -7.61 14.73
N ASP A 198 1.85 -6.91 13.73
CA ASP A 198 3.13 -6.20 13.87
C ASP A 198 3.00 -4.97 14.79
N ARG A 199 3.54 -5.14 16.00
CA ARG A 199 3.47 -4.14 17.06
C ARG A 199 4.29 -2.90 16.77
N GLU A 200 5.42 -3.02 16.06
CA GLU A 200 6.29 -1.87 15.79
C GLU A 200 5.63 -0.92 14.80
N LYS A 201 5.00 -1.45 13.75
CA LYS A 201 4.22 -0.65 12.81
C LYS A 201 3.00 0.00 13.47
N ALA A 202 2.29 -0.74 14.34
CA ALA A 202 1.19 -0.18 15.11
C ALA A 202 1.63 0.97 16.02
N LYS A 203 2.78 0.82 16.71
CA LYS A 203 3.36 1.89 17.55
C LYS A 203 3.77 3.12 16.74
N ASP A 204 4.28 2.93 15.56
CA ASP A 204 4.70 4.04 14.68
C ASP A 204 3.48 4.89 14.26
N ILE A 205 2.37 4.22 13.89
CA ILE A 205 1.09 4.88 13.62
C ILE A 205 0.60 5.69 14.83
N LEU A 206 0.81 5.16 16.05
CA LEU A 206 0.34 5.77 17.29
C LEU A 206 1.14 6.97 17.76
N LYS A 207 2.42 7.05 17.42
CA LYS A 207 3.31 8.13 17.86
C LYS A 207 3.08 9.43 17.12
N ARG A 208 2.32 9.43 16.03
CA ARG A 208 2.25 10.55 15.11
C ARG A 208 1.07 11.47 15.39
N VAL A 209 1.39 12.72 15.70
CA VAL A 209 0.49 13.89 15.63
C VAL A 209 0.81 14.58 14.32
N ASN A 210 -0.05 14.48 13.32
CA ASN A 210 0.39 14.63 11.96
C ASN A 210 0.04 15.94 11.31
N TYR A 211 1.09 16.51 10.74
CA TYR A 211 1.00 17.55 9.75
C TYR A 211 1.56 17.01 8.44
N TYR A 212 0.75 16.84 7.43
CA TYR A 212 1.25 16.65 6.08
C TYR A 212 1.31 17.98 5.35
N ARG A 213 2.48 18.34 4.86
CA ARG A 213 2.60 19.43 3.90
C ARG A 213 2.66 18.80 2.52
N PHE A 214 1.53 18.72 1.86
CA PHE A 214 1.42 18.14 0.53
C PHE A 214 0.77 19.15 -0.42
N THR A 215 1.42 19.40 -1.55
CA THR A 215 0.90 20.18 -2.66
C THR A 215 0.61 19.25 -3.81
N GLY A 216 -0.64 18.79 -3.95
CA GLY A 216 -1.01 17.84 -4.99
C GLY A 216 -2.43 17.33 -4.86
N TYR A 217 -2.79 16.38 -5.71
CA TYR A 217 -4.10 15.75 -5.72
C TYR A 217 -4.05 14.46 -4.91
N ALA A 218 -4.96 14.29 -3.96
CA ALA A 218 -5.20 13.04 -3.28
C ALA A 218 -6.56 12.51 -3.69
N LEU A 219 -6.59 11.28 -4.21
CA LEU A 219 -7.82 10.55 -4.50
C LEU A 219 -7.98 9.46 -3.44
N GLN A 220 -9.13 9.41 -2.80
CA GLN A 220 -9.47 8.35 -1.87
C GLN A 220 -10.61 7.52 -2.42
N PHE A 221 -10.39 6.22 -2.52
CA PHE A 221 -11.43 5.24 -2.83
C PHE A 221 -11.78 4.50 -1.55
N ARG A 222 -13.04 4.45 -1.20
CA ARG A 222 -13.57 3.64 -0.09
C ARG A 222 -14.33 2.46 -0.65
N GLN A 223 -14.18 1.31 -0.03
CA GLN A 223 -15.09 0.20 -0.21
C GLN A 223 -16.35 0.48 0.60
N GLU A 224 -17.49 0.64 -0.06
CA GLU A 224 -18.79 0.72 0.62
C GLU A 224 -19.27 -0.70 0.94
N PRO A 225 -19.88 -0.94 2.11
CA PRO A 225 -20.36 -2.27 2.50
C PRO A 225 -21.52 -2.81 1.62
N SER A 226 -22.04 -2.01 0.72
CA SER A 226 -23.27 -2.29 -0.06
C SER A 226 -23.04 -2.65 -1.52
N GLY A 227 -21.89 -3.13 -1.92
CA GLY A 227 -21.72 -3.87 -3.19
C GLY A 227 -22.10 -3.15 -4.50
N SER A 228 -22.30 -1.83 -4.50
CA SER A 228 -22.62 -1.08 -5.70
C SER A 228 -21.44 -0.30 -6.23
N ASP A 229 -21.05 -0.65 -7.43
CA ASP A 229 -20.16 0.01 -8.38
C ASP A 229 -19.05 0.94 -7.86
N TYR A 230 -17.83 0.42 -7.89
CA TYR A 230 -16.57 1.06 -7.53
C TYR A 230 -16.21 2.35 -8.30
N ILE A 231 -17.00 2.75 -9.28
CA ILE A 231 -16.68 3.85 -10.19
C ILE A 231 -17.43 5.13 -9.82
N GLU A 232 -18.52 5.08 -9.08
CA GLU A 232 -19.36 6.27 -8.86
C GLU A 232 -18.98 7.16 -7.69
N LYS A 233 -18.05 6.77 -6.81
CA LYS A 233 -17.66 7.59 -5.65
C LYS A 233 -16.15 7.73 -5.49
N ALA A 234 -15.48 8.28 -6.49
CA ALA A 234 -14.13 8.82 -6.32
C ALA A 234 -14.25 10.20 -5.68
N GLU A 235 -13.92 10.32 -4.41
CA GLU A 235 -13.79 11.63 -3.78
C GLU A 235 -12.44 12.23 -4.11
N VAL A 236 -12.42 13.32 -4.89
CA VAL A 236 -11.21 14.06 -5.24
C VAL A 236 -10.97 15.11 -4.15
N TYR A 237 -9.88 14.94 -3.40
CA TYR A 237 -9.46 15.93 -2.42
C TYR A 237 -8.40 16.83 -3.04
N TYR A 238 -8.73 18.11 -3.20
CA TYR A 238 -7.78 19.14 -3.62
C TYR A 238 -7.20 19.85 -2.39
N ARG A 239 -5.88 19.97 -2.31
CA ARG A 239 -5.23 20.75 -1.25
C ARG A 239 -4.09 21.60 -1.75
N THR A 240 -4.13 22.88 -1.35
CA THR A 240 -3.07 23.85 -1.57
C THR A 240 -2.28 24.20 -0.32
N GLN A 241 -2.60 23.71 0.87
CA GLN A 241 -1.82 24.00 2.11
C GLN A 241 -2.12 23.00 3.23
N ILE A 242 -1.20 22.89 4.19
CA ILE A 242 -1.16 22.11 5.44
C ILE A 242 -2.37 21.21 5.70
N VAL A 243 -2.15 19.91 5.57
CA VAL A 243 -3.17 18.91 5.91
C VAL A 243 -3.10 18.61 7.41
N TYR A 244 -3.97 19.21 8.18
CA TYR A 244 -4.33 18.69 9.49
C TYR A 244 -5.20 17.46 9.25
N GLY A 245 -4.64 16.27 9.35
CA GLY A 245 -5.38 15.04 9.15
C GLY A 245 -6.40 15.11 8.01
N PHE A 246 -6.87 14.03 7.51
CA PHE A 246 -8.00 14.03 6.59
C PHE A 246 -9.28 14.54 7.29
N SER A 247 -9.30 15.78 7.66
CA SER A 247 -10.53 16.51 7.87
C SER A 247 -11.10 16.70 6.48
N ILE A 248 -12.26 16.16 6.24
CA ILE A 248 -13.08 16.29 5.04
C ILE A 248 -12.91 17.70 4.44
N ALA A 249 -11.93 17.84 3.55
CA ALA A 249 -11.89 19.02 2.69
C ALA A 249 -13.02 18.82 1.69
N LYS A 250 -13.87 19.82 1.52
CA LYS A 250 -15.02 19.83 0.62
C LYS A 250 -14.76 18.98 -0.62
N CYS A 251 -15.59 17.97 -0.83
CA CYS A 251 -15.74 17.31 -2.13
C CYS A 251 -15.95 18.41 -3.16
N ILE A 252 -15.03 18.55 -4.09
CA ILE A 252 -15.30 19.28 -5.31
C ILE A 252 -15.92 18.21 -6.22
N GLU A 253 -17.23 18.29 -6.42
CA GLU A 253 -17.89 17.57 -7.49
C GLU A 253 -17.16 17.96 -8.78
N ALA A 254 -16.60 16.97 -9.46
CA ALA A 254 -16.08 17.19 -10.80
C ALA A 254 -17.26 17.65 -11.68
N PRO A 255 -17.10 18.71 -12.48
CA PRO A 255 -18.16 19.08 -13.39
C PRO A 255 -18.41 17.91 -14.34
N HIS A 256 -19.67 17.52 -14.43
CA HIS A 256 -20.14 16.60 -15.43
C HIS A 256 -20.14 17.33 -16.78
N ASP A 257 -19.17 17.05 -17.64
CA ASP A 257 -19.21 17.31 -19.07
C ASP A 257 -19.22 16.00 -19.84
#